data_eea0c2e5952b1b73f397c5ed216d122f
#
_entry.id   eea0c2e5952b1b73f397c5ed216d122f
#
_cell.length_a   1.000
_cell.length_b   1.000
_cell.length_c   1.000
_cell.angle_alpha   90.00
_cell.angle_beta   90.00
_cell.angle_gamma   90.00
#
_symmetry.space_group_name_H-M   'P 1'
#
loop_
_entity.id
_entity.type
_entity.pdbx_description
1 polymer ?
#
loop_
_entity_poly.entity_id
_entity_poly.type
_entity_poly.pdbx_seq_one_letter_code
_entity_poly.pdbx_strand_id
1 'polypeptide(L)'
;MFGTKKTRVGINGFGRIGRAMFRLAMSDKSVEIVGINDLGDVENLAYLLKHDSVYRTLDADVEVKDGALFVNGKKISVVSEKDPAKLPWKDWGVDVVVESTGVFDDYEKAHLHIDAGAKHVVITAPVKADSPLGITVLMGLNEDKLGTCQVTSNASCTTNSVSPLIAILDEKLGIEKALLNTTHSYTATQSIVDGPVKGSDFRRGRAAAQNMAPSSTGAAIAVTKAYEQLKGNFDGISVRVPTVAGSLADVTFISKRDTTAEEVNKILEDAAKEARWQGIFMASREQLVSSDIIGNTHASIADLELTRVVGGNLVKVFAWYDNEMGYANTLLMHVKKAGAQA
;
A
#
# COMPACT_ATOMS: atom_id res chain seq x y z
N MET A 1 -7.05 -17.80 -30.14
CA MET A 1 -6.77 -17.45 -28.72
C MET A 1 -7.60 -16.24 -28.38
N PHE A 2 -8.64 -16.39 -27.59
CA PHE A 2 -9.37 -15.25 -27.07
C PHE A 2 -8.46 -14.55 -26.06
N GLY A 3 -8.03 -13.34 -26.38
CA GLY A 3 -7.24 -12.53 -25.44
C GLY A 3 -8.07 -12.31 -24.16
N THR A 4 -7.49 -12.58 -22.99
CA THR A 4 -8.11 -12.25 -21.71
C THR A 4 -8.41 -10.76 -21.69
N LYS A 5 -9.67 -10.39 -21.40
CA LYS A 5 -10.10 -8.99 -21.28
C LYS A 5 -9.21 -8.31 -20.24
N LYS A 6 -8.60 -7.17 -20.61
CA LYS A 6 -7.80 -6.38 -19.67
C LYS A 6 -8.73 -5.65 -18.68
N THR A 7 -8.34 -5.58 -17.41
CA THR A 7 -8.96 -4.70 -16.43
C THR A 7 -8.68 -3.25 -16.80
N ARG A 8 -9.71 -2.46 -17.04
CA ARG A 8 -9.62 -1.04 -17.38
C ARG A 8 -9.63 -0.21 -16.10
N VAL A 9 -8.55 0.53 -15.87
CA VAL A 9 -8.32 1.23 -14.59
C VAL A 9 -8.34 2.74 -14.78
N GLY A 10 -9.12 3.42 -13.94
CA GLY A 10 -9.04 4.85 -13.71
C GLY A 10 -8.24 5.15 -12.44
N ILE A 11 -7.40 6.17 -12.46
CA ILE A 11 -6.65 6.63 -11.28
C ILE A 11 -7.19 7.99 -10.87
N ASN A 12 -7.71 8.08 -9.64
CA ASN A 12 -8.08 9.34 -9.01
C ASN A 12 -6.98 9.75 -8.03
N GLY A 13 -6.22 10.79 -8.37
CA GLY A 13 -5.00 11.21 -7.65
C GLY A 13 -3.72 10.61 -8.22
N PHE A 14 -2.96 11.40 -8.97
CA PHE A 14 -1.71 10.97 -9.60
C PHE A 14 -0.48 11.41 -8.79
N GLY A 15 -0.61 11.27 -7.45
CA GLY A 15 0.46 11.46 -6.47
C GLY A 15 1.51 10.35 -6.49
N ARG A 16 2.25 10.18 -5.40
CA ARG A 16 3.30 9.15 -5.29
C ARG A 16 2.76 7.74 -5.58
N ILE A 17 1.67 7.34 -4.93
CA ILE A 17 1.10 6.00 -5.06
C ILE A 17 0.47 5.79 -6.45
N GLY A 18 -0.30 6.76 -6.95
CA GLY A 18 -0.87 6.68 -8.30
C GLY A 18 0.22 6.49 -9.37
N ARG A 19 1.33 7.23 -9.28
CA ARG A 19 2.46 7.08 -10.22
C ARG A 19 3.24 5.79 -10.03
N ALA A 20 3.46 5.32 -8.79
CA ALA A 20 4.13 4.04 -8.54
C ALA A 20 3.31 2.87 -9.10
N MET A 21 2.00 2.87 -8.85
CA MET A 21 1.08 1.87 -9.43
C MET A 21 1.06 1.95 -10.96
N PHE A 22 1.03 3.15 -11.54
CA PHE A 22 1.11 3.34 -12.97
C PHE A 22 2.37 2.72 -13.57
N ARG A 23 3.55 2.96 -12.97
CA ARG A 23 4.84 2.37 -13.41
C ARG A 23 4.80 0.84 -13.42
N LEU A 24 4.23 0.22 -12.38
CA LEU A 24 4.06 -1.25 -12.34
C LEU A 24 3.07 -1.74 -13.39
N ALA A 25 1.95 -1.04 -13.58
CA ALA A 25 0.92 -1.39 -14.55
C ALA A 25 1.42 -1.34 -16.02
N MET A 26 2.44 -0.52 -16.32
CA MET A 26 3.03 -0.46 -17.66
C MET A 26 3.58 -1.80 -18.16
N SER A 27 4.10 -2.64 -17.27
CA SER A 27 4.65 -3.96 -17.58
C SER A 27 3.60 -5.09 -17.47
N ASP A 28 2.42 -4.82 -16.91
CA ASP A 28 1.37 -5.82 -16.71
C ASP A 28 0.38 -5.84 -17.88
N LYS A 29 0.36 -6.96 -18.60
CA LYS A 29 -0.50 -7.13 -19.78
C LYS A 29 -1.98 -7.31 -19.45
N SER A 30 -2.33 -7.58 -18.20
CA SER A 30 -3.71 -7.81 -17.74
C SER A 30 -4.43 -6.54 -17.35
N VAL A 31 -3.71 -5.41 -17.24
CA VAL A 31 -4.25 -4.10 -16.80
C VAL A 31 -4.05 -3.05 -17.89
N GLU A 32 -4.96 -2.11 -17.96
CA GLU A 32 -4.88 -0.95 -18.83
C GLU A 32 -5.32 0.31 -18.09
N ILE A 33 -4.39 1.26 -17.90
CA ILE A 33 -4.75 2.59 -17.39
C ILE A 33 -5.39 3.37 -18.55
N VAL A 34 -6.64 3.77 -18.37
CA VAL A 34 -7.43 4.45 -19.44
C VAL A 34 -7.63 5.93 -19.15
N GLY A 35 -7.52 6.33 -17.89
CA GLY A 35 -7.69 7.73 -17.53
C GLY A 35 -7.17 8.05 -16.14
N ILE A 36 -6.87 9.33 -15.95
CA ILE A 36 -6.35 9.91 -14.71
C ILE A 36 -7.18 11.14 -14.39
N ASN A 37 -7.55 11.30 -13.14
CA ASN A 37 -8.02 12.55 -12.59
C ASN A 37 -7.01 13.08 -11.57
N ASP A 38 -6.58 14.32 -11.73
CA ASP A 38 -5.76 15.04 -10.73
C ASP A 38 -5.98 16.54 -10.87
N LEU A 39 -5.87 17.29 -9.79
CA LEU A 39 -6.05 18.75 -9.80
C LEU A 39 -4.77 19.49 -10.21
N GLY A 40 -3.66 18.78 -10.34
CA GLY A 40 -2.38 19.30 -10.83
C GLY A 40 -2.40 19.52 -12.34
N ASP A 41 -1.50 20.40 -12.80
CA ASP A 41 -1.26 20.63 -14.20
C ASP A 41 -0.69 19.38 -14.90
N VAL A 42 -1.23 19.03 -16.07
CA VAL A 42 -0.87 17.80 -16.78
C VAL A 42 0.60 17.74 -17.20
N GLU A 43 1.21 18.87 -17.55
CA GLU A 43 2.64 18.94 -17.90
C GLU A 43 3.49 18.62 -16.67
N ASN A 44 3.09 19.14 -15.50
CA ASN A 44 3.77 18.84 -14.24
C ASN A 44 3.58 17.36 -13.84
N LEU A 45 2.39 16.80 -14.02
CA LEU A 45 2.14 15.38 -13.77
C LEU A 45 2.98 14.48 -14.68
N ALA A 46 3.11 14.83 -15.97
CA ALA A 46 3.97 14.14 -16.93
C ALA A 46 5.46 14.23 -16.53
N TYR A 47 5.92 15.43 -16.15
CA TYR A 47 7.28 15.64 -15.63
C TYR A 47 7.57 14.76 -14.41
N LEU A 48 6.66 14.72 -13.42
CA LEU A 48 6.80 13.91 -12.21
C LEU A 48 6.68 12.41 -12.46
N LEU A 49 5.98 11.98 -13.51
CA LEU A 49 5.99 10.58 -13.95
C LEU A 49 7.32 10.20 -14.56
N LYS A 50 7.88 11.09 -15.42
CA LYS A 50 9.16 10.86 -16.09
C LYS A 50 10.32 10.90 -15.11
N HIS A 51 10.37 11.89 -14.23
CA HIS A 51 11.48 12.15 -13.31
C HIS A 51 11.05 11.90 -11.87
N ASP A 52 11.66 10.93 -11.21
CA ASP A 52 11.37 10.56 -9.83
C ASP A 52 12.66 10.53 -9.01
N SER A 53 12.66 11.21 -7.86
CA SER A 53 13.85 11.30 -7.00
C SER A 53 14.22 9.95 -6.37
N VAL A 54 13.25 9.06 -6.19
CA VAL A 54 13.44 7.73 -5.60
C VAL A 54 13.72 6.69 -6.67
N TYR A 55 12.82 6.58 -7.66
CA TYR A 55 12.82 5.52 -8.69
C TYR A 55 13.48 5.94 -10.00
N ARG A 56 14.12 7.11 -10.03
CA ARG A 56 14.87 7.62 -11.17
C ARG A 56 13.99 7.91 -12.40
N THR A 57 14.65 8.23 -13.49
CA THR A 57 13.96 8.51 -14.76
C THR A 57 13.26 7.26 -15.27
N LEU A 58 11.99 7.41 -15.61
CA LEU A 58 11.21 6.34 -16.22
C LEU A 58 11.74 6.05 -17.64
N ASP A 59 12.05 4.80 -17.91
CA ASP A 59 12.44 4.34 -19.26
C ASP A 59 11.19 4.18 -20.13
N ALA A 60 10.63 5.30 -20.55
CA ALA A 60 9.47 5.40 -21.42
C ALA A 60 9.42 6.79 -22.07
N ASP A 61 8.85 6.87 -23.24
CA ASP A 61 8.45 8.17 -23.82
C ASP A 61 7.25 8.71 -23.07
N VAL A 62 7.37 9.95 -22.57
CA VAL A 62 6.29 10.65 -21.85
C VAL A 62 6.09 12.01 -22.48
N GLU A 63 4.92 12.24 -23.06
CA GLU A 63 4.56 13.46 -23.77
C GLU A 63 3.16 13.92 -23.35
N VAL A 64 2.92 15.22 -23.46
CA VAL A 64 1.59 15.82 -23.36
C VAL A 64 1.19 16.38 -24.71
N LYS A 65 0.01 16.02 -25.20
CA LYS A 65 -0.57 16.53 -26.45
C LYS A 65 -2.07 16.73 -26.25
N ASP A 66 -2.57 17.89 -26.60
CA ASP A 66 -3.99 18.26 -26.51
C ASP A 66 -4.61 17.98 -25.12
N GLY A 67 -3.85 18.27 -24.05
CA GLY A 67 -4.28 18.03 -22.66
C GLY A 67 -4.34 16.58 -22.22
N ALA A 68 -3.89 15.64 -23.04
CA ALA A 68 -3.79 14.23 -22.70
C ALA A 68 -2.33 13.80 -22.48
N LEU A 69 -2.13 12.84 -21.59
CA LEU A 69 -0.84 12.19 -21.35
C LEU A 69 -0.64 11.08 -22.39
N PHE A 70 0.54 11.03 -22.98
CA PHE A 70 0.97 9.91 -23.83
C PHE A 70 2.18 9.22 -23.21
N VAL A 71 2.11 7.91 -23.09
CA VAL A 71 3.23 7.10 -22.61
C VAL A 71 3.51 5.97 -23.62
N ASN A 72 4.70 5.95 -24.17
CA ASN A 72 5.07 5.06 -25.28
C ASN A 72 4.05 5.11 -26.44
N GLY A 73 3.59 6.30 -26.80
CA GLY A 73 2.60 6.55 -27.85
C GLY A 73 1.15 6.17 -27.48
N LYS A 74 0.91 5.59 -26.31
CA LYS A 74 -0.44 5.26 -25.85
C LYS A 74 -1.08 6.47 -25.14
N LYS A 75 -2.26 6.90 -25.63
CA LYS A 75 -3.03 7.99 -25.06
C LYS A 75 -3.69 7.57 -23.73
N ILE A 76 -3.58 8.42 -22.72
CA ILE A 76 -4.26 8.32 -21.43
C ILE A 76 -5.01 9.65 -21.23
N SER A 77 -6.32 9.56 -21.04
CA SER A 77 -7.15 10.75 -20.82
C SER A 77 -6.84 11.35 -19.45
N VAL A 78 -6.73 12.68 -19.37
CA VAL A 78 -6.52 13.40 -18.10
C VAL A 78 -7.61 14.43 -17.93
N VAL A 79 -8.20 14.46 -16.73
CA VAL A 79 -9.20 15.47 -16.33
C VAL A 79 -8.83 16.07 -14.97
N SER A 80 -9.38 17.24 -14.67
CA SER A 80 -9.18 17.95 -13.41
C SER A 80 -10.54 18.28 -12.80
N GLU A 81 -11.16 17.28 -12.16
CA GLU A 81 -12.48 17.38 -11.53
C GLU A 81 -12.39 17.10 -10.02
N LYS A 82 -12.99 17.98 -9.22
CA LYS A 82 -13.00 17.86 -7.74
C LYS A 82 -14.09 16.93 -7.24
N ASP A 83 -15.20 16.83 -7.96
CA ASP A 83 -16.35 16.03 -7.57
C ASP A 83 -16.26 14.63 -8.18
N PRO A 84 -16.03 13.57 -7.40
CA PRO A 84 -15.86 12.23 -7.93
C PRO A 84 -17.11 11.71 -8.67
N ALA A 85 -18.29 12.20 -8.35
CA ALA A 85 -19.54 11.81 -9.01
C ALA A 85 -19.64 12.33 -10.48
N LYS A 86 -18.82 13.30 -10.86
CA LYS A 86 -18.76 13.87 -12.21
C LYS A 86 -17.65 13.32 -13.09
N LEU A 87 -16.85 12.39 -12.57
CA LEU A 87 -15.76 11.80 -13.31
C LEU A 87 -16.27 10.90 -14.43
N PRO A 88 -15.63 10.90 -15.61
CA PRO A 88 -16.15 10.22 -16.80
C PRO A 88 -15.82 8.70 -16.81
N TRP A 89 -15.92 8.02 -15.66
CA TRP A 89 -15.58 6.61 -15.54
C TRP A 89 -16.42 5.72 -16.46
N LYS A 90 -17.72 6.03 -16.57
CA LYS A 90 -18.62 5.32 -17.48
C LYS A 90 -18.20 5.44 -18.93
N ASP A 91 -17.89 6.67 -19.38
CA ASP A 91 -17.53 6.95 -20.77
C ASP A 91 -16.16 6.32 -21.12
N TRP A 92 -15.28 6.23 -20.14
CA TRP A 92 -13.99 5.58 -20.29
C TRP A 92 -14.06 4.07 -20.11
N GLY A 93 -15.23 3.51 -19.74
CA GLY A 93 -15.42 2.09 -19.51
C GLY A 93 -14.53 1.54 -18.40
N VAL A 94 -14.41 2.26 -17.30
CA VAL A 94 -13.55 1.90 -16.17
C VAL A 94 -14.15 0.71 -15.41
N ASP A 95 -13.38 -0.34 -15.27
CA ASP A 95 -13.74 -1.48 -14.42
C ASP A 95 -13.39 -1.19 -12.95
N VAL A 96 -12.19 -0.64 -12.68
CA VAL A 96 -11.73 -0.36 -11.32
C VAL A 96 -11.17 1.05 -11.22
N VAL A 97 -11.62 1.83 -10.23
CA VAL A 97 -10.99 3.09 -9.84
C VAL A 97 -10.00 2.85 -8.71
N VAL A 98 -8.79 3.36 -8.85
CA VAL A 98 -7.81 3.51 -7.77
C VAL A 98 -8.00 4.89 -7.16
N GLU A 99 -8.54 4.95 -5.94
CA GLU A 99 -8.71 6.18 -5.18
C GLU A 99 -7.44 6.46 -4.38
N SER A 100 -6.60 7.37 -4.87
CA SER A 100 -5.28 7.70 -4.32
C SER A 100 -5.05 9.18 -4.03
N THR A 101 -6.13 9.96 -3.86
CA THR A 101 -6.06 11.39 -3.50
C THR A 101 -5.76 11.60 -2.01
N GLY A 102 -6.12 10.64 -1.15
CA GLY A 102 -6.12 10.79 0.30
C GLY A 102 -7.21 11.74 0.83
N VAL A 103 -8.22 12.05 0.01
CA VAL A 103 -9.38 12.90 0.35
C VAL A 103 -10.63 12.07 0.57
N PHE A 104 -10.85 11.06 -0.28
CA PHE A 104 -11.99 10.15 -0.23
C PHE A 104 -11.60 8.84 0.45
N ASP A 105 -11.21 8.94 1.72
CA ASP A 105 -10.67 7.86 2.55
C ASP A 105 -11.72 7.16 3.43
N ASP A 106 -12.98 7.26 3.05
CA ASP A 106 -14.12 6.52 3.63
C ASP A 106 -14.95 5.86 2.51
N TYR A 107 -15.69 4.80 2.87
CA TYR A 107 -16.43 3.99 1.90
C TYR A 107 -17.56 4.76 1.23
N GLU A 108 -18.26 5.64 1.97
CA GLU A 108 -19.39 6.44 1.48
C GLU A 108 -18.92 7.45 0.42
N LYS A 109 -17.86 8.18 0.69
CA LYS A 109 -17.29 9.14 -0.26
C LYS A 109 -16.71 8.44 -1.49
N ALA A 110 -16.02 7.31 -1.29
CA ALA A 110 -15.45 6.55 -2.40
C ALA A 110 -16.54 5.90 -3.27
N HIS A 111 -17.73 5.62 -2.72
CA HIS A 111 -18.86 5.10 -3.48
C HIS A 111 -19.32 6.06 -4.61
N LEU A 112 -19.05 7.36 -4.51
CA LEU A 112 -19.35 8.32 -5.58
C LEU A 112 -18.68 7.97 -6.92
N HIS A 113 -17.59 7.21 -6.91
CA HIS A 113 -17.00 6.68 -8.14
C HIS A 113 -17.84 5.59 -8.78
N ILE A 114 -18.58 4.82 -7.98
CA ILE A 114 -19.56 3.83 -8.49
C ILE A 114 -20.72 4.57 -9.15
N ASP A 115 -21.20 5.64 -8.52
CA ASP A 115 -22.27 6.50 -9.09
C ASP A 115 -21.84 7.11 -10.43
N ALA A 116 -20.54 7.43 -10.57
CA ALA A 116 -19.94 7.92 -11.82
C ALA A 116 -19.69 6.81 -12.87
N GLY A 117 -20.03 5.54 -12.57
CA GLY A 117 -20.04 4.42 -13.50
C GLY A 117 -18.83 3.49 -13.46
N ALA A 118 -17.96 3.60 -12.45
CA ALA A 118 -16.99 2.56 -12.16
C ALA A 118 -17.67 1.30 -11.62
N LYS A 119 -17.11 0.11 -11.84
CA LYS A 119 -17.67 -1.13 -11.30
C LYS A 119 -17.16 -1.46 -9.90
N HIS A 120 -15.88 -1.14 -9.66
CA HIS A 120 -15.22 -1.30 -8.37
C HIS A 120 -14.35 -0.08 -8.03
N VAL A 121 -14.11 0.12 -6.73
CA VAL A 121 -13.18 1.14 -6.21
C VAL A 121 -12.22 0.48 -5.23
N VAL A 122 -10.94 0.80 -5.34
CA VAL A 122 -9.91 0.42 -4.38
C VAL A 122 -9.33 1.69 -3.75
N ILE A 123 -9.63 1.91 -2.47
CA ILE A 123 -9.09 3.03 -1.68
C ILE A 123 -7.66 2.71 -1.25
N THR A 124 -6.74 3.66 -1.45
CA THR A 124 -5.32 3.49 -1.08
C THR A 124 -4.98 4.02 0.32
N ALA A 125 -5.93 3.97 1.21
CA ALA A 125 -5.80 4.42 2.60
C ALA A 125 -6.56 3.50 3.56
N PRO A 126 -6.17 3.41 4.84
CA PRO A 126 -6.96 2.72 5.86
C PRO A 126 -8.28 3.45 6.08
N VAL A 127 -9.39 2.76 5.92
CA VAL A 127 -10.70 3.28 6.28
C VAL A 127 -10.98 3.02 7.75
N LYS A 128 -11.30 4.09 8.51
CA LYS A 128 -11.47 4.02 9.97
C LYS A 128 -12.82 3.44 10.37
N ALA A 129 -13.89 3.97 9.80
CA ALA A 129 -15.24 3.54 10.12
C ALA A 129 -15.62 2.25 9.35
N ASP A 130 -16.34 1.36 10.01
CA ASP A 130 -16.95 0.23 9.34
C ASP A 130 -18.23 0.70 8.62
N SER A 131 -18.54 0.11 7.46
CA SER A 131 -19.69 0.44 6.66
C SER A 131 -20.15 -0.78 5.86
N PRO A 132 -21.44 -0.95 5.61
CA PRO A 132 -21.93 -2.00 4.73
C PRO A 132 -21.53 -1.80 3.26
N LEU A 133 -21.06 -0.59 2.89
CA LEU A 133 -20.67 -0.25 1.52
C LEU A 133 -19.28 -0.73 1.16
N GLY A 134 -18.43 -1.12 2.13
CA GLY A 134 -17.09 -1.49 1.83
C GLY A 134 -16.36 -2.30 2.91
N ILE A 135 -15.22 -2.86 2.53
CA ILE A 135 -14.41 -3.71 3.40
C ILE A 135 -12.91 -3.51 3.13
N THR A 136 -12.10 -3.71 4.17
CA THR A 136 -10.63 -3.79 4.02
C THR A 136 -10.25 -5.18 3.52
N VAL A 137 -9.52 -5.23 2.39
CA VAL A 137 -9.02 -6.49 1.82
C VAL A 137 -7.51 -6.40 1.66
N LEU A 138 -6.81 -7.39 2.19
CA LEU A 138 -5.36 -7.54 2.13
C LEU A 138 -5.00 -8.81 1.38
N MET A 139 -4.10 -8.67 0.42
CA MET A 139 -3.66 -9.79 -0.41
C MET A 139 -2.98 -10.87 0.45
N GLY A 140 -3.34 -12.12 0.19
CA GLY A 140 -2.91 -13.27 0.97
C GLY A 140 -3.65 -13.49 2.29
N LEU A 141 -4.51 -12.57 2.78
CA LEU A 141 -5.24 -12.73 4.04
C LEU A 141 -6.73 -13.04 3.85
N ASN A 142 -7.46 -12.10 3.26
CA ASN A 142 -8.93 -12.17 3.17
C ASN A 142 -9.43 -11.77 1.78
N GLU A 143 -8.67 -12.07 0.75
CA GLU A 143 -9.02 -11.76 -0.64
C GLU A 143 -10.23 -12.51 -1.17
N ASP A 144 -10.65 -13.58 -0.48
CA ASP A 144 -11.92 -14.27 -0.69
C ASP A 144 -13.14 -13.36 -0.47
N LYS A 145 -12.97 -12.29 0.31
CA LYS A 145 -14.00 -11.28 0.55
C LYS A 145 -14.12 -10.25 -0.59
N LEU A 146 -13.25 -10.26 -1.59
CA LEU A 146 -13.46 -9.49 -2.82
C LEU A 146 -14.79 -9.94 -3.47
N GLY A 147 -15.56 -8.97 -3.98
CA GLY A 147 -16.89 -9.24 -4.55
C GLY A 147 -18.04 -9.19 -3.55
N THR A 148 -17.77 -9.11 -2.26
CA THR A 148 -18.84 -8.85 -1.27
C THR A 148 -19.25 -7.38 -1.27
N CYS A 149 -18.36 -6.46 -1.68
CA CYS A 149 -18.60 -5.02 -1.79
C CYS A 149 -17.93 -4.47 -3.06
N GLN A 150 -18.51 -3.42 -3.62
CA GLN A 150 -17.91 -2.72 -4.77
C GLN A 150 -16.76 -1.79 -4.36
N VAL A 151 -16.75 -1.33 -3.12
CA VAL A 151 -15.69 -0.46 -2.59
C VAL A 151 -14.85 -1.23 -1.59
N THR A 152 -13.54 -1.28 -1.83
CA THR A 152 -12.59 -1.97 -0.96
C THR A 152 -11.44 -1.04 -0.57
N SER A 153 -10.80 -1.31 0.56
CA SER A 153 -9.59 -0.60 0.98
C SER A 153 -8.40 -1.55 0.96
N ASN A 154 -7.30 -1.13 0.33
CA ASN A 154 -6.00 -1.81 0.41
C ASN A 154 -5.20 -1.42 1.67
N ALA A 155 -5.83 -0.70 2.61
CA ALA A 155 -5.22 -0.18 3.84
C ALA A 155 -3.93 0.65 3.59
N SER A 156 -2.91 0.53 4.46
CA SER A 156 -1.65 1.27 4.35
C SER A 156 -0.48 0.38 3.96
N CYS A 157 0.64 1.00 3.58
CA CYS A 157 1.90 0.31 3.32
C CYS A 157 2.38 -0.48 4.55
N THR A 158 2.31 0.10 5.74
CA THR A 158 2.67 -0.57 7.00
C THR A 158 1.74 -1.75 7.27
N THR A 159 0.42 -1.60 7.02
CA THR A 159 -0.54 -2.70 7.15
C THR A 159 -0.17 -3.86 6.22
N ASN A 160 0.15 -3.58 4.95
CA ASN A 160 0.55 -4.60 3.98
C ASN A 160 1.89 -5.27 4.33
N SER A 161 2.82 -4.55 4.97
CA SER A 161 4.08 -5.12 5.45
C SER A 161 3.89 -6.05 6.63
N VAL A 162 3.09 -5.63 7.60
CA VAL A 162 2.96 -6.34 8.89
C VAL A 162 1.99 -7.51 8.81
N SER A 163 0.96 -7.42 7.98
CA SER A 163 -0.11 -8.42 7.94
C SER A 163 0.36 -9.83 7.55
N PRO A 164 1.22 -10.06 6.54
CA PRO A 164 1.73 -11.40 6.28
C PRO A 164 2.60 -11.92 7.44
N LEU A 165 3.45 -11.04 8.02
CA LEU A 165 4.30 -11.41 9.15
C LEU A 165 3.48 -11.89 10.36
N ILE A 166 2.43 -11.16 10.72
CA ILE A 166 1.50 -11.50 11.80
C ILE A 166 0.75 -12.79 11.51
N ALA A 167 0.17 -12.93 10.30
CA ALA A 167 -0.60 -14.13 9.96
C ALA A 167 0.26 -15.39 9.97
N ILE A 168 1.45 -15.35 9.38
CA ILE A 168 2.39 -16.48 9.35
C ILE A 168 2.76 -16.93 10.78
N LEU A 169 3.09 -15.97 11.64
CA LEU A 169 3.55 -16.27 12.99
C LEU A 169 2.40 -16.68 13.92
N ASP A 170 1.22 -16.08 13.79
CA ASP A 170 0.06 -16.49 14.58
C ASP A 170 -0.43 -17.90 14.21
N GLU A 171 -0.47 -18.21 12.91
CA GLU A 171 -0.87 -19.54 12.41
C GLU A 171 0.07 -20.67 12.89
N LYS A 172 1.36 -20.38 13.16
CA LYS A 172 2.37 -21.39 13.52
C LYS A 172 2.71 -21.43 15.01
N LEU A 173 2.72 -20.27 15.67
CA LEU A 173 3.13 -20.13 17.07
C LEU A 173 1.96 -19.74 17.98
N GLY A 174 0.93 -19.11 17.40
CA GLY A 174 -0.07 -18.36 18.13
C GLY A 174 0.50 -17.07 18.72
N ILE A 175 -0.24 -15.99 18.63
CA ILE A 175 0.12 -14.70 19.22
C ILE A 175 -0.89 -14.39 20.32
N GLU A 176 -0.41 -14.14 21.53
CA GLU A 176 -1.25 -13.67 22.65
C GLU A 176 -1.57 -12.19 22.51
N LYS A 177 -0.52 -11.38 22.31
CA LYS A 177 -0.57 -9.95 22.11
C LYS A 177 0.71 -9.47 21.43
N ALA A 178 0.61 -8.34 20.73
CA ALA A 178 1.72 -7.79 19.97
C ALA A 178 1.73 -6.25 20.00
N LEU A 179 2.93 -5.68 19.84
CA LEU A 179 3.15 -4.26 19.61
C LEU A 179 3.94 -4.07 18.33
N LEU A 180 3.49 -3.11 17.53
CA LEU A 180 4.17 -2.62 16.34
C LEU A 180 4.85 -1.29 16.63
N ASN A 181 6.12 -1.18 16.30
CA ASN A 181 6.76 0.11 16.04
C ASN A 181 7.20 0.13 14.58
N THR A 182 6.88 1.19 13.82
CA THR A 182 7.44 1.33 12.48
C THR A 182 8.37 2.53 12.39
N THR A 183 9.63 2.29 12.04
CA THR A 183 10.58 3.33 11.61
C THR A 183 10.27 3.62 10.14
N HIS A 184 9.62 4.74 9.89
CA HIS A 184 8.97 5.01 8.61
C HIS A 184 9.56 6.23 7.91
N SER A 185 9.80 6.10 6.63
CA SER A 185 10.17 7.23 5.76
C SER A 185 9.13 8.35 5.86
N TYR A 186 9.56 9.61 5.70
CA TYR A 186 8.63 10.73 5.65
C TYR A 186 7.73 10.64 4.40
N THR A 187 6.58 11.27 4.47
CA THR A 187 5.59 11.28 3.38
C THR A 187 5.06 12.69 3.15
N ALA A 188 4.31 12.90 2.07
CA ALA A 188 3.70 14.18 1.73
C ALA A 188 2.75 14.76 2.80
N THR A 189 2.42 13.98 3.85
CA THR A 189 1.64 14.47 5.00
C THR A 189 2.48 15.21 6.04
N GLN A 190 3.79 15.27 5.85
CA GLN A 190 4.74 15.98 6.72
C GLN A 190 5.26 17.23 6.03
N SER A 191 5.54 18.26 6.83
CA SER A 191 6.13 19.50 6.32
C SER A 191 7.62 19.32 6.06
N ILE A 192 8.14 19.91 4.98
CA ILE A 192 9.58 19.93 4.68
C ILE A 192 10.30 20.86 5.66
N VAL A 193 9.70 22.04 5.95
CA VAL A 193 10.11 22.99 6.98
C VAL A 193 9.02 23.09 8.03
N ASP A 194 9.32 23.63 9.22
CA ASP A 194 8.34 23.79 10.28
C ASP A 194 7.11 24.59 9.77
N GLY A 195 5.93 24.02 9.88
CA GLY A 195 4.69 24.61 9.40
C GLY A 195 3.43 23.97 9.99
N PRO A 196 2.28 24.61 9.83
CA PRO A 196 1.02 24.08 10.34
C PRO A 196 0.60 22.81 9.60
N VAL A 197 -0.07 21.90 10.32
CA VAL A 197 -0.64 20.66 9.78
C VAL A 197 -2.13 20.58 10.02
N LYS A 198 -2.83 19.79 9.24
CA LYS A 198 -4.23 19.43 9.51
C LYS A 198 -4.28 18.38 10.65
N GLY A 199 -5.24 18.53 11.55
CA GLY A 199 -5.46 17.59 12.66
C GLY A 199 -4.63 17.91 13.90
N SER A 200 -4.49 16.95 14.83
CA SER A 200 -3.93 17.12 16.17
C SER A 200 -2.51 16.59 16.34
N ASP A 201 -1.94 15.89 15.37
CA ASP A 201 -0.55 15.40 15.45
C ASP A 201 0.42 16.47 14.93
N PHE A 202 0.70 17.47 15.76
CA PHE A 202 1.52 18.64 15.41
C PHE A 202 2.98 18.28 15.10
N ARG A 203 3.48 17.13 15.56
CA ARG A 203 4.84 16.66 15.23
C ARG A 203 5.05 16.45 13.71
N ARG A 204 3.99 16.18 12.96
CA ARG A 204 4.05 16.08 11.50
C ARG A 204 4.33 17.40 10.79
N GLY A 205 4.13 18.53 11.49
CA GLY A 205 4.47 19.87 10.98
C GLY A 205 5.93 20.25 11.15
N ARG A 206 6.75 19.41 11.78
CA ARG A 206 8.18 19.67 11.96
C ARG A 206 8.97 19.17 10.77
N ALA A 207 10.09 19.85 10.45
CA ALA A 207 10.96 19.60 9.31
C ALA A 207 11.31 18.12 9.16
N ALA A 208 10.71 17.45 8.18
CA ALA A 208 10.72 16.00 8.01
C ALA A 208 12.10 15.44 7.68
N ALA A 209 12.92 16.20 6.94
CA ALA A 209 14.27 15.81 6.55
C ALA A 209 15.32 16.01 7.66
N GLN A 210 14.91 16.51 8.85
CA GLN A 210 15.83 16.83 9.95
C GLN A 210 15.44 16.13 11.26
N ASN A 211 14.19 15.71 11.44
CA ASN A 211 13.68 15.23 12.71
C ASN A 211 13.24 13.77 12.67
N MET A 212 13.50 13.06 13.76
CA MET A 212 12.73 11.86 14.10
C MET A 212 11.41 12.32 14.73
N ALA A 213 10.29 12.00 14.11
CA ALA A 213 8.98 12.46 14.56
C ALA A 213 8.08 11.26 14.97
N PRO A 214 7.91 10.97 16.27
CA PRO A 214 6.93 10.00 16.74
C PRO A 214 5.53 10.42 16.30
N SER A 215 4.73 9.46 15.86
CA SER A 215 3.40 9.68 15.31
C SER A 215 2.49 8.50 15.61
N SER A 216 1.20 8.74 15.70
CA SER A 216 0.22 7.66 15.73
C SER A 216 0.20 6.89 14.40
N THR A 217 -0.17 5.62 14.45
CA THR A 217 -0.47 4.80 13.28
C THR A 217 -1.72 3.96 13.51
N GLY A 218 -2.56 3.87 12.50
CA GLY A 218 -3.68 2.93 12.48
C GLY A 218 -3.37 1.57 11.85
N ALA A 219 -2.09 1.31 11.56
CA ALA A 219 -1.70 0.12 10.80
C ALA A 219 -2.02 -1.18 11.52
N ALA A 220 -1.74 -1.29 12.82
CA ALA A 220 -2.06 -2.47 13.62
C ALA A 220 -3.58 -2.72 13.67
N ILE A 221 -4.37 -1.66 13.90
CA ILE A 221 -5.84 -1.75 13.88
C ILE A 221 -6.34 -2.20 12.50
N ALA A 222 -5.76 -1.68 11.41
CA ALA A 222 -6.15 -2.08 10.06
C ALA A 222 -5.80 -3.55 9.75
N VAL A 223 -4.70 -4.09 10.30
CA VAL A 223 -4.42 -5.53 10.24
C VAL A 223 -5.56 -6.32 10.87
N THR A 224 -6.03 -5.91 12.06
CA THR A 224 -7.10 -6.65 12.76
C THR A 224 -8.48 -6.54 12.10
N LYS A 225 -8.68 -5.65 11.13
CA LYS A 225 -9.88 -5.65 10.27
C LYS A 225 -9.89 -6.78 9.24
N ALA A 226 -8.71 -7.19 8.78
CA ALA A 226 -8.55 -8.31 7.83
C ALA A 226 -8.19 -9.63 8.53
N TYR A 227 -7.62 -9.54 9.73
CA TYR A 227 -7.19 -10.67 10.58
C TYR A 227 -7.74 -10.49 12.00
N GLU A 228 -8.99 -10.91 12.22
CA GLU A 228 -9.79 -10.59 13.40
C GLU A 228 -9.29 -11.25 14.70
N GLN A 229 -8.48 -12.32 14.60
CA GLN A 229 -7.99 -13.10 15.74
C GLN A 229 -7.20 -12.25 16.76
N LEU A 230 -6.57 -11.16 16.30
CA LEU A 230 -5.80 -10.26 17.17
C LEU A 230 -6.53 -8.96 17.52
N LYS A 231 -7.84 -8.89 17.28
CA LYS A 231 -8.63 -7.69 17.62
C LYS A 231 -8.57 -7.38 19.11
N GLY A 232 -8.08 -6.18 19.46
CA GLY A 232 -7.86 -5.75 20.84
C GLY A 232 -6.53 -6.20 21.45
N ASN A 233 -5.77 -7.06 20.78
CA ASN A 233 -4.47 -7.57 21.23
C ASN A 233 -3.29 -7.11 20.36
N PHE A 234 -3.52 -6.18 19.42
CA PHE A 234 -2.49 -5.64 18.56
C PHE A 234 -2.66 -4.12 18.39
N ASP A 235 -1.63 -3.35 18.75
CA ASP A 235 -1.56 -1.90 18.61
C ASP A 235 -0.15 -1.46 18.24
N GLY A 236 0.06 -0.17 17.95
CA GLY A 236 1.38 0.30 17.55
C GLY A 236 1.52 1.80 17.37
N ILE A 237 2.77 2.20 17.17
CA ILE A 237 3.19 3.58 16.90
C ILE A 237 4.07 3.63 15.65
N SER A 238 4.33 4.84 15.15
CA SER A 238 5.26 5.12 14.06
C SER A 238 6.29 6.15 14.51
N VAL A 239 7.55 5.95 14.12
CA VAL A 239 8.58 6.99 14.21
C VAL A 239 8.96 7.36 12.78
N ARG A 240 8.66 8.59 12.36
CA ARG A 240 9.07 9.11 11.06
C ARG A 240 10.53 9.53 11.11
N VAL A 241 11.31 9.15 10.09
CA VAL A 241 12.76 9.40 10.02
C VAL A 241 13.13 10.08 8.70
N PRO A 242 14.30 10.76 8.63
CA PRO A 242 14.76 11.49 7.45
C PRO A 242 15.21 10.58 6.30
N THR A 243 14.37 9.65 5.86
CA THR A 243 14.55 8.84 4.64
C THR A 243 13.37 9.07 3.71
N VAL A 244 13.61 9.06 2.40
CA VAL A 244 12.58 9.36 1.40
C VAL A 244 11.71 8.14 1.10
N ALA A 245 12.27 6.94 1.16
CA ALA A 245 11.63 5.65 1.01
C ALA A 245 12.44 4.57 1.73
N GLY A 246 11.87 3.38 1.92
CA GLY A 246 12.48 2.28 2.67
C GLY A 246 12.18 2.39 4.15
N SER A 247 11.19 1.66 4.62
CA SER A 247 10.68 1.66 5.99
C SER A 247 10.90 0.30 6.65
N LEU A 248 10.90 0.28 7.99
CA LEU A 248 11.11 -0.92 8.79
C LEU A 248 9.99 -1.08 9.81
N ALA A 249 9.30 -2.20 9.78
CA ALA A 249 8.38 -2.62 10.82
C ALA A 249 9.12 -3.46 11.87
N ASP A 250 8.96 -3.09 13.12
CA ASP A 250 9.46 -3.80 14.31
C ASP A 250 8.25 -4.34 15.06
N VAL A 251 8.08 -5.66 15.06
CA VAL A 251 6.99 -6.33 15.77
C VAL A 251 7.55 -7.11 16.94
N THR A 252 7.04 -6.81 18.12
CA THR A 252 7.33 -7.58 19.34
C THR A 252 6.05 -8.22 19.84
N PHE A 253 6.06 -9.54 20.06
CA PHE A 253 4.86 -10.28 20.48
C PHE A 253 5.18 -11.36 21.51
N ILE A 254 4.15 -11.78 22.25
CA ILE A 254 4.20 -12.95 23.11
C ILE A 254 3.57 -14.11 22.35
N SER A 255 4.36 -15.17 22.11
CA SER A 255 3.85 -16.41 21.52
C SER A 255 3.13 -17.28 22.56
N LYS A 256 2.11 -18.02 22.10
CA LYS A 256 1.32 -18.92 22.97
C LYS A 256 2.09 -20.17 23.44
N ARG A 257 3.25 -20.43 22.86
CA ARG A 257 4.18 -21.49 23.25
C ARG A 257 5.61 -21.03 23.15
N ASP A 258 6.51 -21.74 23.80
CA ASP A 258 7.94 -21.50 23.67
C ASP A 258 8.42 -21.77 22.25
N THR A 259 9.40 -20.98 21.82
CA THR A 259 10.04 -21.03 20.51
C THR A 259 11.50 -20.56 20.59
N THR A 260 12.22 -20.66 19.49
CA THR A 260 13.59 -20.15 19.35
C THR A 260 13.70 -19.24 18.13
N ALA A 261 14.76 -18.43 18.05
CA ALA A 261 14.98 -17.58 16.88
C ALA A 261 15.14 -18.41 15.59
N GLU A 262 15.78 -19.58 15.69
CA GLU A 262 15.96 -20.51 14.57
C GLU A 262 14.60 -21.05 14.08
N GLU A 263 13.70 -21.42 14.99
CA GLU A 263 12.36 -21.89 14.63
C GLU A 263 11.53 -20.76 13.97
N VAL A 264 11.55 -19.56 14.55
CA VAL A 264 10.88 -18.39 13.97
C VAL A 264 11.38 -18.12 12.55
N ASN A 265 12.70 -18.10 12.36
CA ASN A 265 13.32 -17.88 11.05
C ASN A 265 12.93 -18.97 10.06
N LYS A 266 12.92 -20.22 10.48
CA LYS A 266 12.50 -21.34 9.61
C LYS A 266 11.04 -21.21 9.19
N ILE A 267 10.14 -20.82 10.09
CA ILE A 267 8.73 -20.56 9.79
C ILE A 267 8.61 -19.49 8.70
N LEU A 268 9.35 -18.39 8.82
CA LEU A 268 9.32 -17.28 7.87
C LEU A 268 9.93 -17.69 6.51
N GLU A 269 11.03 -18.43 6.49
CA GLU A 269 11.63 -18.96 5.27
C GLU A 269 10.73 -19.94 4.52
N ASP A 270 10.04 -20.80 5.25
CA ASP A 270 9.12 -21.78 4.65
C ASP A 270 7.88 -21.06 4.08
N ALA A 271 7.32 -20.10 4.82
CA ALA A 271 6.20 -19.28 4.35
C ALA A 271 6.53 -18.49 3.08
N ALA A 272 7.75 -17.96 2.96
CA ALA A 272 8.18 -17.23 1.76
C ALA A 272 8.14 -18.09 0.47
N LYS A 273 8.07 -19.41 0.58
CA LYS A 273 7.96 -20.37 -0.54
C LYS A 273 6.52 -20.74 -0.87
N GLU A 274 5.57 -20.42 0.01
CA GLU A 274 4.15 -20.74 -0.18
C GLU A 274 3.53 -19.87 -1.28
N ALA A 275 2.69 -20.47 -2.11
CA ALA A 275 1.99 -19.77 -3.21
C ALA A 275 1.15 -18.58 -2.73
N ARG A 276 0.59 -18.67 -1.51
CA ARG A 276 -0.18 -17.61 -0.85
C ARG A 276 0.59 -16.29 -0.75
N TRP A 277 1.90 -16.37 -0.54
CA TRP A 277 2.75 -15.23 -0.24
C TRP A 277 3.62 -14.77 -1.42
N GLN A 278 3.49 -15.42 -2.58
CA GLN A 278 4.28 -15.05 -3.76
C GLN A 278 4.04 -13.60 -4.20
N GLY A 279 5.13 -12.83 -4.33
CA GLY A 279 5.09 -11.40 -4.67
C GLY A 279 4.62 -10.48 -3.54
N ILE A 280 4.27 -11.02 -2.36
CA ILE A 280 3.82 -10.25 -1.19
C ILE A 280 4.87 -10.27 -0.09
N PHE A 281 5.37 -11.46 0.26
CA PHE A 281 6.28 -11.68 1.37
C PHE A 281 7.55 -12.39 0.91
N MET A 282 8.69 -11.98 1.46
CA MET A 282 9.96 -12.67 1.33
C MET A 282 10.72 -12.64 2.65
N ALA A 283 11.74 -13.48 2.79
CA ALA A 283 12.65 -13.52 3.92
C ALA A 283 14.09 -13.35 3.43
N SER A 284 14.91 -12.62 4.18
CA SER A 284 16.32 -12.35 3.84
C SER A 284 17.24 -12.61 5.03
N ARG A 285 18.43 -13.14 4.74
CA ARG A 285 19.56 -13.23 5.66
C ARG A 285 20.66 -12.21 5.35
N GLU A 286 20.40 -11.33 4.39
CA GLU A 286 21.35 -10.27 4.03
C GLU A 286 21.26 -9.13 5.04
N GLN A 287 22.39 -8.47 5.29
CA GLN A 287 22.47 -7.29 6.16
C GLN A 287 22.00 -6.06 5.39
N LEU A 288 20.68 -5.88 5.30
CA LEU A 288 20.04 -4.84 4.52
C LEU A 288 19.91 -3.53 5.31
N VAL A 289 19.91 -2.42 4.56
CA VAL A 289 19.55 -1.09 5.04
C VAL A 289 18.46 -0.49 4.15
N SER A 290 17.88 0.64 4.55
CA SER A 290 16.70 1.23 3.87
C SER A 290 16.92 1.52 2.38
N SER A 291 18.13 1.82 1.92
CA SER A 291 18.44 2.07 0.51
C SER A 291 18.39 0.80 -0.35
N ASP A 292 18.66 -0.38 0.22
CA ASP A 292 18.64 -1.66 -0.48
C ASP A 292 17.20 -2.11 -0.80
N ILE A 293 16.24 -1.55 -0.07
CA ILE A 293 14.82 -1.90 -0.18
C ILE A 293 14.11 -1.09 -1.29
N ILE A 294 14.71 0.03 -1.70
CA ILE A 294 14.10 0.92 -2.70
C ILE A 294 13.90 0.18 -4.03
N GLY A 295 12.65 0.17 -4.50
CA GLY A 295 12.23 -0.52 -5.73
C GLY A 295 11.85 -1.97 -5.53
N ASN A 296 12.01 -2.56 -4.34
CA ASN A 296 11.55 -3.91 -4.07
C ASN A 296 10.01 -3.95 -4.03
N THR A 297 9.42 -4.88 -4.77
CA THR A 297 7.96 -5.00 -4.92
C THR A 297 7.29 -5.88 -3.87
N HIS A 298 8.06 -6.58 -3.02
CA HIS A 298 7.46 -7.30 -1.89
C HIS A 298 7.01 -6.31 -0.82
N ALA A 299 5.78 -6.48 -0.37
CA ALA A 299 5.22 -5.62 0.67
C ALA A 299 5.87 -5.85 2.04
N SER A 300 6.47 -7.02 2.25
CA SER A 300 7.08 -7.43 3.51
C SER A 300 8.33 -8.27 3.26
N ILE A 301 9.45 -7.87 3.82
CA ILE A 301 10.75 -8.53 3.70
C ILE A 301 11.27 -8.81 5.10
N ALA A 302 11.06 -10.04 5.61
CA ALA A 302 11.52 -10.42 6.95
C ALA A 302 13.04 -10.40 7.03
N ASP A 303 13.58 -9.69 8.02
CA ASP A 303 15.01 -9.67 8.34
C ASP A 303 15.33 -10.75 9.37
N LEU A 304 15.87 -11.86 8.92
CA LEU A 304 16.10 -13.04 9.74
C LEU A 304 17.31 -12.91 10.66
N GLU A 305 18.23 -11.97 10.37
CA GLU A 305 19.43 -11.74 11.19
C GLU A 305 19.09 -11.02 12.51
N LEU A 306 17.96 -10.30 12.54
CA LEU A 306 17.52 -9.50 13.67
C LEU A 306 16.42 -10.17 14.52
N THR A 307 16.03 -11.39 14.22
CA THR A 307 15.07 -12.16 15.05
C THR A 307 15.64 -12.38 16.45
N ARG A 308 14.86 -12.11 17.49
CA ARG A 308 15.23 -12.35 18.89
C ARG A 308 14.10 -13.04 19.64
N VAL A 309 14.48 -13.93 20.55
CA VAL A 309 13.56 -14.59 21.49
C VAL A 309 14.15 -14.48 22.90
N VAL A 310 13.34 -13.99 23.82
CA VAL A 310 13.70 -13.85 25.24
C VAL A 310 12.73 -14.65 26.09
N GLY A 311 13.26 -15.42 27.05
CA GLY A 311 12.45 -16.20 27.98
C GLY A 311 11.54 -17.25 27.31
N GLY A 312 11.90 -17.70 26.11
CA GLY A 312 11.17 -18.72 25.35
C GLY A 312 9.99 -18.20 24.52
N ASN A 313 9.33 -17.11 24.91
CA ASN A 313 8.09 -16.68 24.26
C ASN A 313 7.95 -15.19 23.96
N LEU A 314 8.88 -14.32 24.40
CA LEU A 314 8.92 -12.92 23.97
C LEU A 314 9.73 -12.83 22.68
N VAL A 315 9.04 -12.65 21.57
CA VAL A 315 9.61 -12.69 20.21
C VAL A 315 9.66 -11.30 19.62
N LYS A 316 10.78 -10.95 18.98
CA LYS A 316 10.96 -9.74 18.17
C LYS A 316 11.36 -10.12 16.77
N VAL A 317 10.66 -9.57 15.78
CA VAL A 317 10.92 -9.74 14.35
C VAL A 317 10.86 -8.40 13.63
N PHE A 318 11.58 -8.29 12.51
CA PHE A 318 11.60 -7.11 11.67
C PHE A 318 11.14 -7.45 10.25
N ALA A 319 10.47 -6.49 9.61
CA ALA A 319 10.18 -6.56 8.19
C ALA A 319 10.49 -5.22 7.51
N TRP A 320 11.37 -5.26 6.53
CA TRP A 320 11.62 -4.16 5.60
C TRP A 320 10.50 -4.04 4.57
N TYR A 321 10.24 -2.83 4.11
CA TYR A 321 9.32 -2.59 3.00
C TYR A 321 9.60 -1.27 2.30
N ASP A 322 9.56 -1.28 0.97
CA ASP A 322 9.41 -0.05 0.21
C ASP A 322 7.96 0.42 0.37
N ASN A 323 7.79 1.50 1.14
CA ASN A 323 6.46 2.01 1.50
C ASN A 323 5.66 2.57 0.31
N GLU A 324 6.26 2.68 -0.86
CA GLU A 324 5.60 3.10 -2.10
C GLU A 324 5.52 1.94 -3.10
N MET A 325 6.65 1.30 -3.48
CA MET A 325 6.67 0.28 -4.52
C MET A 325 6.11 -1.06 -4.04
N GLY A 326 6.45 -1.51 -2.84
CA GLY A 326 5.87 -2.72 -2.25
C GLY A 326 4.37 -2.60 -2.03
N TYR A 327 3.93 -1.42 -1.57
CA TYR A 327 2.50 -1.11 -1.45
C TYR A 327 1.79 -1.05 -2.82
N ALA A 328 2.40 -0.38 -3.80
CA ALA A 328 1.82 -0.26 -5.15
C ALA A 328 1.68 -1.63 -5.84
N ASN A 329 2.55 -2.59 -5.53
CA ASN A 329 2.44 -3.94 -6.05
C ASN A 329 1.24 -4.70 -5.46
N THR A 330 1.04 -4.66 -4.14
CA THR A 330 -0.17 -5.28 -3.55
C THR A 330 -1.45 -4.56 -3.99
N LEU A 331 -1.39 -3.25 -4.20
CA LEU A 331 -2.48 -2.49 -4.81
C LEU A 331 -2.79 -2.98 -6.23
N LEU A 332 -1.78 -3.19 -7.06
CA LEU A 332 -1.96 -3.73 -8.42
C LEU A 332 -2.56 -5.14 -8.38
N MET A 333 -2.11 -6.00 -7.46
CA MET A 333 -2.69 -7.33 -7.26
C MET A 333 -4.17 -7.24 -6.87
N HIS A 334 -4.51 -6.33 -5.95
CA HIS A 334 -5.88 -6.06 -5.51
C HIS A 334 -6.76 -5.61 -6.69
N VAL A 335 -6.30 -4.61 -7.45
CA VAL A 335 -7.00 -4.07 -8.63
C VAL A 335 -7.26 -5.16 -9.67
N LYS A 336 -6.29 -6.03 -9.94
CA LYS A 336 -6.45 -7.16 -10.88
C LYS A 336 -7.53 -8.12 -10.43
N LYS A 337 -7.55 -8.48 -9.14
CA LYS A 337 -8.54 -9.41 -8.58
C LYS A 337 -9.94 -8.78 -8.51
N ALA A 338 -10.06 -7.51 -8.15
CA ALA A 338 -11.31 -6.77 -8.20
C ALA A 338 -11.83 -6.66 -9.65
N GLY A 339 -10.96 -6.34 -10.59
CA GLY A 339 -11.32 -6.25 -12.02
C GLY A 339 -11.71 -7.58 -12.66
N ALA A 340 -11.25 -8.70 -12.15
CA ALA A 340 -11.68 -10.02 -12.60
C ALA A 340 -13.14 -10.35 -12.23
N GLN A 341 -13.74 -9.58 -11.31
CA GLN A 341 -15.13 -9.70 -10.87
C GLN A 341 -16.06 -8.66 -11.54
N ALA A 342 -15.50 -7.77 -12.38
CA ALA A 342 -16.18 -6.65 -13.05
C ALA A 342 -16.93 -7.10 -14.38
#